data_d2b7ac540eab9821110eb73c8c4148a9
#
_entry.id   d2b7ac540eab9821110eb73c8c4148a9
#
_cell.length_a   1.000
_cell.length_b   1.000
_cell.length_c   1.000
_cell.angle_alpha   90.00
_cell.angle_beta   90.00
_cell.angle_gamma   90.00
#
_symmetry.space_group_name_H-M   'P 1'
#
loop_
_entity.id
_entity.type
_entity.pdbx_description
1 polymer ?
#
loop_
_entity_poly.entity_id
_entity_poly.type
_entity_poly.pdbx_seq_one_letter_code
_entity_poly.pdbx_strand_id
1 'polypeptide(L)'
;SRYLSDEQARQTLLANVEGELLTEPRVLKFRAGRRRRHWVKNCVAIGLSSGFIEPLESTSIHLIQRGIIRLLQMFPIAAIAQPDIDEFNQQTQVEFEHIRDFIVLHYHLTDRQDTPFWRHCRGMEIPATLAHRIRLFRETGRVFRVPNELFQENSWIQVMLGQGIAPEHYHPVASVMSDAELTAFLNGIRSSVDRTVAQLPQHQAYIEHYCRSAAAAPTPAAAQKVAGYARIAGSAKTSRLVPKPTRAKRGPRTRNT
;
A
#
# COMPACT_ATOMS: atom_id res chain seq x y z
N SER A 1 -17.87 -14.68 -14.13
CA SER A 1 -17.17 -15.56 -13.17
C SER A 1 -17.95 -16.87 -12.99
N ARG A 2 -17.40 -17.86 -12.30
CA ARG A 2 -18.14 -19.09 -11.96
C ARG A 2 -19.21 -18.90 -10.88
N TYR A 3 -19.26 -17.73 -10.25
CA TYR A 3 -20.18 -17.42 -9.14
C TYR A 3 -21.34 -16.53 -9.54
N LEU A 4 -21.21 -15.74 -10.61
CA LEU A 4 -22.24 -14.85 -11.13
C LEU A 4 -22.26 -14.91 -12.64
N SER A 5 -23.46 -14.96 -13.23
CA SER A 5 -23.65 -14.72 -14.67
C SER A 5 -23.40 -13.25 -15.01
N ASP A 6 -23.20 -12.95 -16.29
CA ASP A 6 -22.99 -11.58 -16.77
C ASP A 6 -24.23 -10.71 -16.45
N GLU A 7 -25.43 -11.27 -16.58
CA GLU A 7 -26.69 -10.57 -16.29
C GLU A 7 -26.88 -10.33 -14.78
N GLN A 8 -26.56 -11.30 -13.92
CA GLN A 8 -26.60 -11.10 -12.48
C GLN A 8 -25.61 -10.03 -12.03
N ALA A 9 -24.41 -10.00 -12.62
CA ALA A 9 -23.41 -8.96 -12.33
C ALA A 9 -23.91 -7.57 -12.76
N ARG A 10 -24.55 -7.46 -13.93
CA ARG A 10 -25.20 -6.24 -14.42
C ARG A 10 -26.30 -5.76 -13.47
N GLN A 11 -27.21 -6.64 -13.08
CA GLN A 11 -28.30 -6.30 -12.14
C GLN A 11 -27.77 -5.88 -10.79
N THR A 12 -26.75 -6.57 -10.26
CA THR A 12 -26.11 -6.17 -9.00
C THR A 12 -25.49 -4.78 -9.09
N LEU A 13 -24.80 -4.47 -10.19
CA LEU A 13 -24.25 -3.14 -10.44
C LEU A 13 -25.36 -2.09 -10.42
N LEU A 14 -26.41 -2.30 -11.23
CA LEU A 14 -27.52 -1.34 -11.37
C LEU A 14 -28.27 -1.09 -10.06
N ALA A 15 -28.40 -2.11 -9.22
CA ALA A 15 -29.08 -2.00 -7.92
C ALA A 15 -28.26 -1.24 -6.86
N ASN A 16 -26.95 -1.05 -7.08
CA ASN A 16 -26.05 -0.42 -6.11
C ASN A 16 -25.41 0.88 -6.60
N VAL A 17 -25.72 1.32 -7.83
CA VAL A 17 -25.26 2.62 -8.33
C VAL A 17 -26.28 3.69 -7.89
N GLU A 18 -25.77 4.70 -7.20
CA GLU A 18 -26.54 5.90 -6.86
C GLU A 18 -26.51 6.88 -8.04
N GLY A 19 -27.68 7.40 -8.42
CA GLY A 19 -27.81 8.38 -9.49
C GLY A 19 -28.26 7.81 -10.84
N GLU A 20 -28.30 8.67 -11.84
CA GLU A 20 -28.76 8.35 -13.20
C GLU A 20 -27.63 7.78 -14.05
N LEU A 21 -27.92 6.72 -14.80
CA LEU A 21 -26.94 6.12 -15.70
C LEU A 21 -26.75 7.00 -16.96
N LEU A 22 -25.53 7.36 -17.25
CA LEU A 22 -25.18 8.10 -18.47
C LEU A 22 -24.99 7.17 -19.67
N THR A 23 -24.65 5.89 -19.42
CA THR A 23 -24.43 4.87 -20.45
C THR A 23 -24.81 3.48 -19.95
N GLU A 24 -25.16 2.59 -20.86
CA GLU A 24 -25.38 1.19 -20.52
C GLU A 24 -24.11 0.50 -20.04
N PRO A 25 -24.17 -0.31 -18.94
CA PRO A 25 -23.04 -1.09 -18.47
C PRO A 25 -22.55 -2.09 -19.52
N ARG A 26 -21.23 -2.11 -19.75
CA ARG A 26 -20.59 -3.05 -20.67
C ARG A 26 -19.78 -4.09 -19.89
N VAL A 27 -20.05 -5.37 -20.17
CA VAL A 27 -19.28 -6.47 -19.58
C VAL A 27 -17.91 -6.55 -20.24
N LEU A 28 -16.86 -6.45 -19.43
CA LEU A 28 -15.48 -6.68 -19.83
C LEU A 28 -14.98 -7.99 -19.22
N LYS A 29 -14.60 -8.93 -20.08
CA LYS A 29 -14.04 -10.21 -19.64
C LYS A 29 -12.52 -10.13 -19.61
N PHE A 30 -11.94 -10.42 -18.46
CA PHE A 30 -10.50 -10.45 -18.27
C PHE A 30 -10.06 -11.66 -17.45
N ARG A 31 -8.77 -11.95 -17.49
CA ARG A 31 -8.13 -12.96 -16.66
C ARG A 31 -7.00 -12.31 -15.88
N ALA A 32 -7.08 -12.38 -14.55
CA ALA A 32 -5.99 -11.93 -13.70
C ALA A 32 -4.76 -12.82 -13.90
N GLY A 33 -3.60 -12.20 -13.84
CA GLY A 33 -2.32 -12.88 -13.98
C GLY A 33 -1.22 -11.96 -14.49
N ARG A 34 -0.01 -12.47 -14.54
CA ARG A 34 1.16 -11.77 -15.06
C ARG A 34 1.87 -12.60 -16.11
N ARG A 35 2.70 -11.96 -16.93
CA ARG A 35 3.62 -12.68 -17.80
C ARG A 35 4.69 -13.38 -16.98
N ARG A 36 5.19 -14.52 -17.46
CA ARG A 36 6.32 -15.23 -16.84
C ARG A 36 7.61 -14.38 -16.91
N ARG A 37 7.81 -13.69 -18.04
CA ARG A 37 8.92 -12.77 -18.29
C ARG A 37 8.36 -11.47 -18.85
N HIS A 38 8.74 -10.36 -18.27
CA HIS A 38 8.30 -9.02 -18.65
C HIS A 38 9.24 -8.38 -19.69
N TRP A 39 10.52 -8.75 -19.64
CA TRP A 39 11.51 -8.37 -20.64
C TRP A 39 12.05 -9.61 -21.34
N VAL A 40 11.93 -9.64 -22.67
CA VAL A 40 12.44 -10.71 -23.55
C VAL A 40 13.08 -10.09 -24.77
N LYS A 41 14.35 -10.35 -24.99
CA LYS A 41 15.12 -9.75 -26.09
C LYS A 41 15.03 -8.21 -26.05
N ASN A 42 14.53 -7.59 -27.11
CA ASN A 42 14.32 -6.14 -27.24
C ASN A 42 12.89 -5.67 -26.91
N CYS A 43 12.09 -6.52 -26.30
CA CYS A 43 10.69 -6.21 -25.98
C CYS A 43 10.47 -6.22 -24.47
N VAL A 44 9.91 -5.11 -23.93
CA VAL A 44 9.54 -4.95 -22.52
C VAL A 44 8.03 -4.75 -22.42
N ALA A 45 7.36 -5.58 -21.63
CA ALA A 45 5.95 -5.45 -21.34
C ALA A 45 5.75 -4.62 -20.08
N ILE A 46 5.01 -3.51 -20.17
CA ILE A 46 4.64 -2.62 -19.05
C ILE A 46 3.12 -2.39 -19.09
N GLY A 47 2.51 -2.15 -17.94
CA GLY A 47 1.08 -1.96 -17.81
C GLY A 47 0.28 -3.23 -18.08
N LEU A 48 -0.87 -3.12 -18.73
CA LEU A 48 -1.77 -4.26 -19.01
C LEU A 48 -1.10 -5.35 -19.87
N SER A 49 -0.09 -5.00 -20.66
CA SER A 49 0.69 -5.98 -21.43
C SER A 49 1.59 -6.85 -20.55
N SER A 50 1.96 -6.38 -19.35
CA SER A 50 2.77 -7.11 -18.38
C SER A 50 1.95 -8.03 -17.50
N GLY A 51 0.74 -7.62 -17.16
CA GLY A 51 -0.19 -8.35 -16.32
C GLY A 51 -1.34 -7.50 -15.83
N PHE A 52 -2.30 -8.15 -15.22
CA PHE A 52 -3.44 -7.52 -14.58
C PHE A 52 -3.71 -8.22 -13.24
N ILE A 53 -3.78 -7.43 -12.18
CA ILE A 53 -4.21 -7.87 -10.86
C ILE A 53 -5.54 -7.16 -10.55
N GLU A 54 -6.37 -7.79 -9.79
CA GLU A 54 -7.64 -7.24 -9.31
C GLU A 54 -7.40 -5.86 -8.64
N PRO A 55 -8.25 -4.85 -8.93
CA PRO A 55 -7.97 -3.45 -8.58
C PRO A 55 -8.32 -3.05 -7.13
N LEU A 56 -8.50 -4.00 -6.21
CA LEU A 56 -8.91 -3.73 -4.83
C LEU A 56 -8.07 -2.61 -4.18
N GLU A 57 -6.76 -2.64 -4.38
CA GLU A 57 -5.81 -1.66 -3.83
C GLU A 57 -5.29 -0.66 -4.89
N SER A 58 -5.93 -0.61 -6.06
CA SER A 58 -5.62 0.34 -7.14
C SER A 58 -4.15 0.35 -7.59
N THR A 59 -3.47 -0.80 -7.58
CA THR A 59 -2.02 -0.93 -7.78
C THR A 59 -1.55 -0.85 -9.23
N SER A 60 -2.48 -0.85 -10.20
CA SER A 60 -2.11 -0.92 -11.63
C SER A 60 -1.25 0.27 -12.08
N ILE A 61 -1.58 1.50 -11.67
CA ILE A 61 -0.79 2.71 -12.01
C ILE A 61 0.58 2.65 -11.36
N HIS A 62 0.66 2.19 -10.11
CA HIS A 62 1.93 1.97 -9.42
C HIS A 62 2.83 1.00 -10.18
N LEU A 63 2.32 -0.15 -10.62
CA LEU A 63 3.06 -1.14 -11.40
C LEU A 63 3.55 -0.58 -12.73
N ILE A 64 2.77 0.29 -13.39
CA ILE A 64 3.19 1.00 -14.61
C ILE A 64 4.38 1.91 -14.30
N GLN A 65 4.25 2.77 -13.28
CA GLN A 65 5.31 3.70 -12.88
C GLN A 65 6.60 2.96 -12.49
N ARG A 66 6.49 1.93 -11.67
CA ARG A 66 7.63 1.10 -11.25
C ARG A 66 8.30 0.42 -12.44
N GLY A 67 7.50 -0.13 -13.37
CA GLY A 67 8.02 -0.73 -14.59
C GLY A 67 8.80 0.26 -15.46
N ILE A 68 8.32 1.50 -15.60
CA ILE A 68 9.01 2.57 -16.33
C ILE A 68 10.31 2.96 -15.62
N ILE A 69 10.25 3.23 -14.31
CA ILE A 69 11.43 3.62 -13.51
C ILE A 69 12.50 2.53 -13.58
N ARG A 70 12.12 1.27 -13.41
CA ARG A 70 13.03 0.11 -13.49
C ARG A 70 13.66 -0.01 -14.88
N LEU A 71 12.87 0.20 -15.94
CA LEU A 71 13.41 0.19 -17.31
C LEU A 71 14.42 1.33 -17.52
N LEU A 72 14.13 2.53 -17.02
CA LEU A 72 15.07 3.66 -17.13
C LEU A 72 16.37 3.41 -16.36
N GLN A 73 16.30 2.77 -15.19
CA GLN A 73 17.49 2.41 -14.39
C GLN A 73 18.38 1.36 -15.08
N MET A 74 17.76 0.45 -15.85
CA MET A 74 18.43 -0.66 -16.54
C MET A 74 18.48 -0.41 -18.06
N PHE A 75 18.29 0.84 -18.51
CA PHE A 75 18.26 1.13 -19.94
C PHE A 75 19.64 0.90 -20.58
N PRO A 76 19.72 0.12 -21.66
CA PRO A 76 20.98 -0.25 -22.27
C PRO A 76 21.76 0.98 -22.76
N ILE A 77 23.05 1.08 -22.41
CA ILE A 77 23.93 2.15 -22.88
C ILE A 77 24.48 1.83 -24.29
N ALA A 78 24.81 0.57 -24.53
CA ALA A 78 25.35 0.12 -25.83
C ALA A 78 24.56 -1.08 -26.37
N ALA A 79 24.49 -2.18 -25.63
CA ALA A 79 23.78 -3.39 -26.00
C ALA A 79 22.93 -3.89 -24.83
N ILE A 80 21.88 -4.61 -25.15
CA ILE A 80 21.03 -5.24 -24.13
C ILE A 80 21.81 -6.39 -23.50
N ALA A 81 22.07 -6.31 -22.20
CA ALA A 81 22.76 -7.35 -21.46
C ALA A 81 21.76 -8.33 -20.82
N GLN A 82 22.10 -9.62 -20.83
CA GLN A 82 21.23 -10.64 -20.21
C GLN A 82 21.05 -10.42 -18.70
N PRO A 83 22.05 -10.00 -17.90
CA PRO A 83 21.85 -9.70 -16.48
C PRO A 83 20.79 -8.62 -16.22
N ASP A 84 20.72 -7.56 -17.06
CA ASP A 84 19.69 -6.51 -16.93
C ASP A 84 18.28 -7.09 -17.17
N ILE A 85 18.16 -7.96 -18.17
CA ILE A 85 16.90 -8.65 -18.47
C ILE A 85 16.46 -9.51 -17.27
N ASP A 86 17.40 -10.26 -16.70
CA ASP A 86 17.10 -11.19 -15.61
C ASP A 86 16.74 -10.45 -14.34
N GLU A 87 17.47 -9.38 -14.00
CA GLU A 87 17.18 -8.51 -12.84
C GLU A 87 15.84 -7.80 -12.99
N PHE A 88 15.55 -7.21 -14.17
CA PHE A 88 14.24 -6.60 -14.45
C PHE A 88 13.08 -7.58 -14.23
N ASN A 89 13.24 -8.79 -14.77
CA ASN A 89 12.23 -9.83 -14.66
C ASN A 89 12.04 -10.29 -13.21
N GLN A 90 13.11 -10.47 -12.46
CA GLN A 90 13.08 -10.88 -11.06
C GLN A 90 12.40 -9.83 -10.18
N GLN A 91 12.82 -8.58 -10.25
CA GLN A 91 12.23 -7.50 -9.47
C GLN A 91 10.74 -7.31 -9.77
N THR A 92 10.38 -7.37 -11.05
CA THR A 92 8.97 -7.25 -11.46
C THR A 92 8.15 -8.42 -10.96
N GLN A 93 8.68 -9.63 -11.00
CA GLN A 93 8.00 -10.82 -10.47
C GLN A 93 7.74 -10.68 -8.97
N VAL A 94 8.75 -10.34 -8.18
CA VAL A 94 8.66 -10.19 -6.72
C VAL A 94 7.62 -9.13 -6.36
N GLU A 95 7.60 -7.99 -7.06
CA GLU A 95 6.64 -6.92 -6.83
C GLU A 95 5.18 -7.37 -7.09
N PHE A 96 4.94 -8.08 -8.21
CA PHE A 96 3.62 -8.66 -8.49
C PHE A 96 3.19 -9.69 -7.44
N GLU A 97 4.12 -10.50 -6.94
CA GLU A 97 3.83 -11.52 -5.93
C GLU A 97 3.48 -10.88 -4.57
N HIS A 98 4.18 -9.85 -4.15
CA HIS A 98 3.87 -9.12 -2.91
C HIS A 98 2.50 -8.44 -2.99
N ILE A 99 2.17 -7.79 -4.11
CA ILE A 99 0.86 -7.16 -4.31
C ILE A 99 -0.25 -8.23 -4.32
N ARG A 100 -0.04 -9.34 -5.02
CA ARG A 100 -0.97 -10.47 -5.02
C ARG A 100 -1.23 -10.97 -3.60
N ASP A 101 -0.18 -11.17 -2.82
CA ASP A 101 -0.29 -11.68 -1.45
C ASP A 101 -1.09 -10.73 -0.57
N PHE A 102 -0.89 -9.42 -0.72
CA PHE A 102 -1.66 -8.42 0.02
C PHE A 102 -3.15 -8.41 -0.38
N ILE A 103 -3.45 -8.52 -1.67
CA ILE A 103 -4.84 -8.63 -2.14
C ILE A 103 -5.47 -9.94 -1.66
N VAL A 104 -4.77 -11.06 -1.77
CA VAL A 104 -5.24 -12.36 -1.29
C VAL A 104 -5.53 -12.34 0.21
N LEU A 105 -4.74 -11.61 1.00
CA LEU A 105 -4.96 -11.42 2.43
C LEU A 105 -6.37 -10.89 2.72
N HIS A 106 -6.83 -9.85 2.00
CA HIS A 106 -8.15 -9.26 2.18
C HIS A 106 -9.28 -10.26 1.95
N TYR A 107 -9.15 -11.11 0.92
CA TYR A 107 -10.16 -12.09 0.58
C TYR A 107 -10.12 -13.33 1.49
N HIS A 108 -8.92 -13.75 1.90
CA HIS A 108 -8.74 -14.97 2.68
C HIS A 108 -9.16 -14.82 4.15
N LEU A 109 -8.89 -13.65 4.75
CA LEU A 109 -9.16 -13.41 6.16
C LEU A 109 -10.59 -12.96 6.46
N THR A 110 -11.41 -12.71 5.44
CA THR A 110 -12.80 -12.25 5.66
C THR A 110 -13.62 -13.28 6.45
N ASP A 111 -14.46 -12.79 7.35
CA ASP A 111 -15.43 -13.61 8.08
C ASP A 111 -16.70 -13.93 7.27
N ARG A 112 -16.82 -13.35 6.07
CA ARG A 112 -17.99 -13.58 5.22
C ARG A 112 -18.07 -15.03 4.74
N GLN A 113 -19.28 -15.62 4.89
CA GLN A 113 -19.61 -16.99 4.44
C GLN A 113 -20.97 -17.05 3.73
N ASP A 114 -21.58 -15.89 3.54
CA ASP A 114 -22.92 -15.72 2.99
C ASP A 114 -23.09 -16.26 1.57
N THR A 115 -22.02 -16.31 0.79
CA THR A 115 -22.07 -16.82 -0.59
C THR A 115 -21.00 -17.88 -0.86
N PRO A 116 -21.17 -18.71 -1.93
CA PRO A 116 -20.15 -19.66 -2.35
C PRO A 116 -18.80 -19.01 -2.69
N PHE A 117 -18.81 -17.75 -3.16
CA PHE A 117 -17.61 -16.99 -3.45
C PHE A 117 -16.78 -16.72 -2.18
N TRP A 118 -17.43 -16.20 -1.14
CA TRP A 118 -16.72 -15.87 0.11
C TRP A 118 -16.23 -17.11 0.84
N ARG A 119 -17.03 -18.18 0.83
CA ARG A 119 -16.57 -19.47 1.37
C ARG A 119 -15.35 -20.01 0.64
N HIS A 120 -15.31 -19.85 -0.68
CA HIS A 120 -14.11 -20.22 -1.46
C HIS A 120 -12.91 -19.36 -1.10
N CYS A 121 -13.05 -18.03 -1.03
CA CYS A 121 -11.97 -17.14 -0.68
C CYS A 121 -11.36 -17.45 0.70
N ARG A 122 -12.22 -17.74 1.67
CA ARG A 122 -11.80 -18.11 3.03
C ARG A 122 -11.06 -19.46 3.08
N GLY A 123 -11.50 -20.44 2.29
CA GLY A 123 -10.95 -21.80 2.29
C GLY A 123 -9.92 -22.09 1.20
N MET A 124 -9.56 -21.12 0.36
CA MET A 124 -8.60 -21.33 -0.70
C MET A 124 -7.17 -21.52 -0.18
N GLU A 125 -6.39 -22.31 -0.93
CA GLU A 125 -4.94 -22.37 -0.71
C GLU A 125 -4.30 -21.01 -1.00
N ILE A 126 -3.44 -20.56 -0.09
CA ILE A 126 -2.75 -19.29 -0.19
C ILE A 126 -1.24 -19.49 -0.37
N PRO A 127 -0.52 -18.54 -0.97
CA PRO A 127 0.93 -18.62 -1.11
C PRO A 127 1.65 -18.82 0.23
N ALA A 128 2.72 -19.63 0.22
CA ALA A 128 3.50 -19.93 1.43
C ALA A 128 4.06 -18.66 2.09
N THR A 129 4.42 -17.65 1.29
CA THR A 129 4.87 -16.34 1.76
C THR A 129 3.80 -15.61 2.58
N LEU A 130 2.56 -15.63 2.11
CA LEU A 130 1.42 -15.06 2.82
C LEU A 130 1.07 -15.87 4.07
N ALA A 131 1.01 -17.20 3.97
CA ALA A 131 0.74 -18.09 5.10
C ALA A 131 1.76 -17.88 6.23
N HIS A 132 3.04 -17.74 5.90
CA HIS A 132 4.09 -17.44 6.85
C HIS A 132 3.86 -16.08 7.55
N ARG A 133 3.54 -15.02 6.79
CA ARG A 133 3.31 -13.68 7.32
C ARG A 133 2.10 -13.62 8.26
N ILE A 134 1.00 -14.29 7.90
CA ILE A 134 -0.20 -14.40 8.75
C ILE A 134 0.13 -15.13 10.05
N ARG A 135 0.84 -16.26 9.97
CA ARG A 135 1.25 -17.03 11.16
C ARG A 135 2.16 -16.22 12.06
N LEU A 136 3.18 -15.56 11.49
CA LEU A 136 4.11 -14.72 12.25
C LEU A 136 3.36 -13.61 13.00
N PHE A 137 2.44 -12.93 12.34
CA PHE A 137 1.64 -11.88 12.99
C PHE A 137 0.75 -12.45 14.09
N ARG A 138 0.06 -13.56 13.82
CA ARG A 138 -0.82 -14.21 14.82
C ARG A 138 -0.07 -14.62 16.09
N GLU A 139 1.07 -15.24 15.93
CA GLU A 139 1.85 -15.77 17.06
C GLU A 139 2.64 -14.67 17.79
N THR A 140 3.11 -13.63 17.11
CA THR A 140 4.10 -12.69 17.68
C THR A 140 3.74 -11.21 17.57
N GLY A 141 2.67 -10.87 16.88
CA GLY A 141 2.30 -9.47 16.60
C GLY A 141 3.26 -8.74 15.64
N ARG A 142 4.17 -9.44 14.98
CA ARG A 142 5.24 -8.85 14.17
C ARG A 142 4.94 -8.96 12.70
N VAL A 143 5.29 -7.89 11.98
CA VAL A 143 5.35 -7.84 10.52
C VAL A 143 6.70 -7.26 10.13
N PHE A 144 7.36 -7.86 9.15
CA PHE A 144 8.62 -7.34 8.62
C PHE A 144 8.45 -6.94 7.17
N ARG A 145 8.93 -5.75 6.84
CA ARG A 145 8.94 -5.24 5.48
C ARG A 145 10.02 -5.94 4.65
N VAL A 146 9.66 -6.28 3.43
CA VAL A 146 10.62 -6.73 2.42
C VAL A 146 11.10 -5.52 1.61
N PRO A 147 12.38 -5.45 1.21
CA PRO A 147 12.87 -4.38 0.35
C PRO A 147 12.00 -4.19 -0.90
N ASN A 148 11.73 -2.94 -1.27
CA ASN A 148 10.90 -2.54 -2.42
C ASN A 148 9.42 -2.98 -2.37
N GLU A 149 8.92 -3.43 -1.23
CA GLU A 149 7.51 -3.73 -1.04
C GLU A 149 6.66 -2.44 -1.06
N LEU A 150 5.55 -2.44 -1.80
CA LEU A 150 4.63 -1.31 -1.89
C LEU A 150 3.93 -1.06 -0.56
N PHE A 151 3.32 -2.09 0.00
CA PHE A 151 2.58 -2.01 1.24
C PHE A 151 3.51 -2.10 2.42
N GLN A 152 3.46 -1.09 3.28
CA GLN A 152 4.29 -1.03 4.47
C GLN A 152 3.73 -1.91 5.60
N GLU A 153 4.52 -2.12 6.65
CA GLU A 153 4.13 -2.90 7.83
C GLU A 153 2.79 -2.49 8.39
N ASN A 154 2.55 -1.17 8.50
CA ASN A 154 1.27 -0.64 8.98
C ASN A 154 0.08 -1.07 8.13
N SER A 155 0.22 -1.15 6.81
CA SER A 155 -0.85 -1.61 5.92
C SER A 155 -1.20 -3.08 6.21
N TRP A 156 -0.20 -3.94 6.34
CA TRP A 156 -0.39 -5.34 6.70
C TRP A 156 -1.05 -5.53 8.06
N ILE A 157 -0.57 -4.79 9.07
CA ILE A 157 -1.14 -4.81 10.43
C ILE A 157 -2.60 -4.35 10.43
N GLN A 158 -2.90 -3.24 9.74
CA GLN A 158 -4.25 -2.70 9.65
C GLN A 158 -5.24 -3.70 9.03
N VAL A 159 -4.84 -4.36 7.94
CA VAL A 159 -5.70 -5.35 7.30
C VAL A 159 -5.89 -6.58 8.20
N MET A 160 -4.82 -7.11 8.79
CA MET A 160 -4.92 -8.29 9.66
C MET A 160 -5.77 -8.02 10.91
N LEU A 161 -5.57 -6.89 11.58
CA LEU A 161 -6.42 -6.48 12.73
C LEU A 161 -7.85 -6.22 12.29
N GLY A 162 -8.04 -5.49 11.18
CA GLY A 162 -9.37 -5.17 10.65
C GLY A 162 -10.17 -6.40 10.21
N GLN A 163 -9.49 -7.47 9.82
CA GLN A 163 -10.08 -8.77 9.49
C GLN A 163 -10.17 -9.73 10.71
N GLY A 164 -9.94 -9.21 11.92
CA GLY A 164 -10.19 -9.94 13.15
C GLY A 164 -9.05 -10.81 13.65
N ILE A 165 -7.83 -10.72 13.10
CA ILE A 165 -6.67 -11.41 13.68
C ILE A 165 -6.17 -10.60 14.87
N ALA A 166 -6.40 -11.08 16.08
CA ALA A 166 -5.72 -10.60 17.27
C ALA A 166 -4.42 -11.39 17.46
N PRO A 167 -3.25 -10.74 17.61
CA PRO A 167 -2.01 -11.45 17.89
C PRO A 167 -2.02 -12.01 19.32
N GLU A 168 -1.46 -13.20 19.49
CA GLU A 168 -1.33 -13.89 20.80
C GLU A 168 -0.31 -13.16 21.69
N HIS A 169 0.71 -12.57 21.08
CA HIS A 169 1.78 -11.83 21.76
C HIS A 169 2.08 -10.51 21.04
N TYR A 170 2.72 -9.59 21.74
CA TYR A 170 3.21 -8.33 21.21
C TYR A 170 4.65 -8.05 21.68
N HIS A 171 5.28 -7.06 21.10
CA HIS A 171 6.67 -6.74 21.42
C HIS A 171 6.78 -6.23 22.87
N PRO A 172 7.67 -6.80 23.71
CA PRO A 172 7.78 -6.46 25.14
C PRO A 172 8.05 -4.98 25.44
N VAL A 173 8.63 -4.25 24.48
CA VAL A 173 8.83 -2.79 24.57
C VAL A 173 7.52 -2.03 24.81
N ALA A 174 6.40 -2.54 24.32
CA ALA A 174 5.09 -1.91 24.56
C ALA A 174 4.70 -1.90 26.05
N SER A 175 5.24 -2.84 26.85
CA SER A 175 4.97 -2.94 28.29
C SER A 175 5.90 -2.10 29.16
N VAL A 176 6.83 -1.34 28.56
CA VAL A 176 7.72 -0.42 29.28
C VAL A 176 6.99 0.85 29.71
N MET A 177 5.95 1.24 28.97
CA MET A 177 5.11 2.38 29.29
C MET A 177 4.02 1.96 30.29
N SER A 178 3.77 2.80 31.28
CA SER A 178 2.57 2.67 32.11
C SER A 178 1.30 2.93 31.28
N ASP A 179 0.16 2.45 31.74
CA ASP A 179 -1.13 2.66 31.07
C ASP A 179 -1.46 4.14 30.88
N ALA A 180 -1.08 4.98 31.85
CA ALA A 180 -1.27 6.43 31.78
C ALA A 180 -0.39 7.05 30.67
N GLU A 181 0.88 6.68 30.56
CA GLU A 181 1.79 7.13 29.52
C GLU A 181 1.35 6.65 28.13
N LEU A 182 0.94 5.40 28.01
CA LEU A 182 0.41 4.85 26.78
C LEU A 182 -0.85 5.59 26.33
N THR A 183 -1.77 5.84 27.26
CA THR A 183 -3.00 6.60 26.98
C THR A 183 -2.68 8.02 26.52
N ALA A 184 -1.77 8.70 27.20
CA ALA A 184 -1.34 10.04 26.82
C ALA A 184 -0.67 10.06 25.43
N PHE A 185 0.18 9.07 25.14
CA PHE A 185 0.83 8.93 23.84
C PHE A 185 -0.19 8.71 22.70
N LEU A 186 -1.14 7.81 22.88
CA LEU A 186 -2.19 7.54 21.89
C LEU A 186 -3.11 8.75 21.67
N ASN A 187 -3.48 9.47 22.72
CA ASN A 187 -4.25 10.71 22.63
C ASN A 187 -3.44 11.81 21.92
N GLY A 188 -2.14 11.87 22.13
CA GLY A 188 -1.24 12.77 21.41
C GLY A 188 -1.23 12.52 19.91
N ILE A 189 -1.15 11.25 19.50
CA ILE A 189 -1.25 10.84 18.08
C ILE A 189 -2.61 11.26 17.51
N ARG A 190 -3.73 10.91 18.19
CA ARG A 190 -5.08 11.27 17.74
C ARG A 190 -5.22 12.78 17.54
N SER A 191 -4.83 13.58 18.54
CA SER A 191 -4.89 15.03 18.46
C SER A 191 -4.01 15.61 17.35
N SER A 192 -2.89 14.98 17.03
CA SER A 192 -2.04 15.38 15.90
C SER A 192 -2.71 15.10 14.56
N VAL A 193 -3.34 13.93 14.42
CA VAL A 193 -4.13 13.55 13.22
C VAL A 193 -5.29 14.52 13.04
N ASP A 194 -6.09 14.77 14.10
CA ASP A 194 -7.26 15.66 14.06
C ASP A 194 -6.87 17.07 13.61
N ARG A 195 -5.78 17.62 14.16
CA ARG A 195 -5.25 18.93 13.75
C ARG A 195 -4.82 18.95 12.28
N THR A 196 -4.18 17.89 11.83
CA THR A 196 -3.75 17.78 10.42
C THR A 196 -4.97 17.70 9.49
N VAL A 197 -5.93 16.86 9.82
CA VAL A 197 -7.17 16.71 9.02
C VAL A 197 -7.96 18.02 8.96
N ALA A 198 -8.07 18.74 10.09
CA ALA A 198 -8.77 20.03 10.13
C ALA A 198 -8.13 21.11 9.23
N GLN A 199 -6.86 20.96 8.87
CA GLN A 199 -6.14 21.87 7.98
C GLN A 199 -6.21 21.48 6.50
N LEU A 200 -6.66 20.25 6.18
CA LEU A 200 -6.74 19.79 4.80
C LEU A 200 -7.94 20.44 4.08
N PRO A 201 -7.82 20.74 2.78
CA PRO A 201 -8.94 21.17 1.99
C PRO A 201 -9.95 20.03 1.83
N GLN A 202 -11.21 20.38 1.61
CA GLN A 202 -12.20 19.42 1.18
C GLN A 202 -11.75 18.76 -0.13
N HIS A 203 -12.01 17.45 -0.28
CA HIS A 203 -11.58 16.67 -1.44
C HIS A 203 -11.96 17.33 -2.77
N GLN A 204 -13.21 17.81 -2.89
CA GLN A 204 -13.67 18.48 -4.11
C GLN A 204 -12.87 19.75 -4.42
N ALA A 205 -12.56 20.54 -3.41
CA ALA A 205 -11.76 21.76 -3.59
C ALA A 205 -10.33 21.45 -4.02
N TYR A 206 -9.75 20.34 -3.52
CA TYR A 206 -8.45 19.85 -3.96
C TYR A 206 -8.46 19.43 -5.43
N ILE A 207 -9.45 18.64 -5.85
CA ILE A 207 -9.63 18.21 -7.24
C ILE A 207 -9.81 19.42 -8.16
N GLU A 208 -10.64 20.37 -7.78
CA GLU A 208 -10.87 21.58 -8.56
C GLU A 208 -9.61 22.42 -8.76
N HIS A 209 -8.73 22.42 -7.75
CA HIS A 209 -7.49 23.20 -7.83
C HIS A 209 -6.39 22.49 -8.64
N TYR A 210 -6.16 21.20 -8.39
CA TYR A 210 -5.00 20.48 -8.92
C TYR A 210 -5.28 19.63 -10.16
N CYS A 211 -6.55 19.22 -10.37
CA CYS A 211 -6.88 18.24 -11.40
C CYS A 211 -7.71 18.83 -12.56
N ARG A 212 -8.07 20.11 -12.51
CA ARG A 212 -8.73 20.76 -13.64
C ARG A 212 -7.79 20.87 -14.83
N SER A 213 -8.34 20.59 -16.03
CA SER A 213 -7.63 20.89 -17.28
C SER A 213 -7.43 22.41 -17.41
N ALA A 214 -6.37 22.81 -18.12
CA ALA A 214 -5.95 24.22 -18.30
C ALA A 214 -7.04 25.16 -18.88
N ALA A 215 -8.18 24.62 -19.30
CA ALA A 215 -9.33 25.39 -19.85
C ALA A 215 -10.20 26.07 -18.79
N ALA A 216 -10.01 25.83 -17.49
CA ALA A 216 -10.75 26.46 -16.41
C ALA A 216 -9.81 26.97 -15.32
N ALA A 217 -9.53 28.28 -15.34
CA ALA A 217 -8.72 28.92 -14.30
C ALA A 217 -9.39 28.80 -12.91
N PRO A 218 -8.65 28.53 -11.83
CA PRO A 218 -9.20 28.44 -10.49
C PRO A 218 -9.72 29.80 -10.01
N THR A 219 -10.81 29.78 -9.24
CA THR A 219 -11.32 31.00 -8.63
C THR A 219 -10.31 31.53 -7.58
N PRO A 220 -10.18 32.87 -7.41
CA PRO A 220 -9.19 33.48 -6.51
C PRO A 220 -9.25 33.02 -5.05
N ALA A 221 -10.44 32.65 -4.55
CA ALA A 221 -10.62 32.16 -3.18
C ALA A 221 -10.03 30.76 -2.93
N ALA A 222 -10.02 29.88 -3.94
CA ALA A 222 -9.40 28.56 -3.86
C ALA A 222 -7.87 28.66 -3.89
N ALA A 223 -7.32 29.60 -4.68
CA ALA A 223 -5.88 29.83 -4.79
C ALA A 223 -5.26 30.32 -3.47
N GLN A 224 -5.95 31.17 -2.71
CA GLN A 224 -5.45 31.66 -1.42
C GLN A 224 -5.39 30.57 -0.34
N LYS A 225 -6.37 29.68 -0.25
CA LYS A 225 -6.34 28.56 0.69
C LYS A 225 -5.18 27.61 0.42
N VAL A 226 -4.93 27.29 -0.84
CA VAL A 226 -3.88 26.35 -1.23
C VAL A 226 -2.47 26.92 -1.07
N ALA A 227 -2.27 28.22 -1.30
CA ALA A 227 -1.00 28.89 -1.02
C ALA A 227 -0.63 28.84 0.49
N GLY A 228 -1.62 28.81 1.38
CA GLY A 228 -1.44 28.57 2.81
C GLY A 228 -0.89 27.16 3.11
N TYR A 229 -1.41 26.14 2.44
CA TYR A 229 -0.97 24.74 2.62
C TYR A 229 0.46 24.48 2.12
N ALA A 230 0.82 25.07 0.97
CA ALA A 230 2.18 24.94 0.44
C ALA A 230 3.23 25.54 1.42
N ARG A 231 2.89 26.61 2.13
CA ARG A 231 3.75 27.19 3.18
C ARG A 231 3.86 26.30 4.43
N ILE A 232 2.78 25.63 4.83
CA ILE A 232 2.77 24.71 5.99
C ILE A 232 3.57 23.44 5.67
N ALA A 233 3.38 22.85 4.50
CA ALA A 233 4.14 21.69 4.05
C ALA A 233 5.65 21.99 3.88
N GLY A 234 5.99 23.21 3.45
CA GLY A 234 7.38 23.65 3.32
C GLY A 234 8.04 24.02 4.65
N SER A 235 7.26 24.29 5.72
CA SER A 235 7.79 24.67 7.05
C SER A 235 7.98 23.50 8.01
N ALA A 236 7.51 22.32 7.67
CA ALA A 236 7.82 21.09 8.41
C ALA A 236 9.30 20.72 8.19
N LYS A 237 10.21 21.53 8.72
CA LYS A 237 11.59 21.12 8.93
C LYS A 237 11.55 19.90 9.84
N THR A 238 11.90 18.75 9.26
CA THR A 238 12.24 17.55 10.01
C THR A 238 13.31 17.92 11.04
N SER A 239 12.92 18.25 12.26
CA SER A 239 13.85 18.30 13.38
C SER A 239 14.28 16.87 13.65
N ARG A 240 15.41 16.49 13.06
CA ARG A 240 16.14 15.28 13.47
C ARG A 240 16.51 15.47 14.93
N LEU A 241 15.75 14.86 15.82
CA LEU A 241 16.19 14.58 17.18
C LEU A 241 17.28 13.50 17.09
N VAL A 242 18.51 13.96 16.89
CA VAL A 242 19.69 13.13 17.12
C VAL A 242 19.96 13.20 18.63
N PRO A 243 19.86 12.09 19.39
CA PRO A 243 20.26 12.10 20.80
C PRO A 243 21.77 12.36 20.86
N LYS A 244 22.19 13.38 21.60
CA LYS A 244 23.62 13.60 21.91
C LYS A 244 24.13 12.38 22.68
N PRO A 245 25.30 11.81 22.33
CA PRO A 245 25.89 10.73 23.10
C PRO A 245 26.29 11.27 24.50
N THR A 246 25.72 10.67 25.53
CA THR A 246 26.12 10.88 26.90
C THR A 246 27.55 10.38 27.10
N ARG A 247 28.44 11.31 27.44
CA ARG A 247 29.85 11.08 27.73
C ARG A 247 29.97 10.21 28.98
N ALA A 248 30.32 8.91 28.77
CA ALA A 248 30.63 7.99 29.85
C ALA A 248 31.81 8.54 30.70
N LYS A 249 31.57 8.75 32.00
CA LYS A 249 32.61 9.06 32.97
C LYS A 249 33.53 7.85 33.09
N ARG A 250 34.81 8.02 32.72
CA ARG A 250 35.87 7.05 33.00
C ARG A 250 36.10 6.99 34.50
N GLY A 251 35.84 5.87 35.11
CA GLY A 251 36.26 5.54 36.47
C GLY A 251 37.78 5.35 36.57
N PRO A 252 38.39 5.48 37.76
CA PRO A 252 39.83 5.49 37.94
C PRO A 252 40.44 4.12 37.69
N ARG A 253 41.59 4.12 36.98
CA ARG A 253 42.44 2.93 36.79
C ARG A 253 43.12 2.60 38.14
N THR A 254 42.81 1.46 38.70
CA THR A 254 43.65 0.85 39.75
C THR A 254 44.88 0.20 39.10
N ARG A 255 46.07 0.67 39.47
CA ARG A 255 47.33 -0.04 39.23
C ARG A 255 47.40 -1.23 40.18
N ASN A 256 47.64 -2.39 39.66
CA ASN A 256 48.19 -3.51 40.43
C ASN A 256 49.63 -3.73 39.98
N THR A 257 50.45 -3.70 40.96
CA THR A 257 51.84 -4.19 40.98
C THR A 257 51.93 -5.67 40.71
#